data_83dc8ee981a317f396211635c8271ce4
#
_entry.id   83dc8ee981a317f396211635c8271ce4
#
_cell.length_a   1.000
_cell.length_b   1.000
_cell.length_c   1.000
_cell.angle_alpha   90.00
_cell.angle_beta   90.00
_cell.angle_gamma   90.00
#
_symmetry.space_group_name_H-M   'P 1'
#
loop_
_entity.id
_entity.type
_entity.pdbx_description
1 polymer ?
#
loop_
_entity_poly.entity_id
_entity_poly.type
_entity_poly.pdbx_seq_one_letter_code
_entity_poly.pdbx_strand_id
1 'polypeptide(L)'
;MQSAEIVAYLKTLKPKLEKEGIVSLGLFGSFATEQADASSDIDIVIETTDQFIQKYRGWSAFAFIDEEIRKKIEEKFHRKVDIFDLNSNSPLKKKIEKEICYA
;
A
#
# COMPACT_ATOMS: atom_id res chain seq x y z
N MET A 1 -3.63 -15.72 -8.95
CA MET A 1 -3.68 -14.67 -7.89
C MET A 1 -4.77 -13.67 -8.23
N GLN A 2 -5.62 -13.40 -7.28
CA GLN A 2 -6.75 -12.48 -7.46
C GLN A 2 -6.68 -11.33 -6.47
N SER A 3 -7.34 -10.23 -6.80
CA SER A 3 -7.38 -9.04 -5.94
C SER A 3 -7.88 -9.37 -4.53
N ALA A 4 -8.86 -10.26 -4.41
CA ALA A 4 -9.42 -10.66 -3.11
C ALA A 4 -8.35 -11.28 -2.18
N GLU A 5 -7.42 -12.05 -2.73
CA GLU A 5 -6.33 -12.64 -1.93
C GLU A 5 -5.39 -11.56 -1.41
N ILE A 6 -5.08 -10.58 -2.26
CA ILE A 6 -4.19 -9.47 -1.88
C ILE A 6 -4.86 -8.63 -0.79
N VAL A 7 -6.12 -8.24 -0.98
CA VAL A 7 -6.87 -7.44 0.00
C VAL A 7 -6.98 -8.18 1.34
N ALA A 8 -7.23 -9.50 1.31
CA ALA A 8 -7.30 -10.29 2.53
C ALA A 8 -5.98 -10.27 3.30
N TYR A 9 -4.85 -10.35 2.59
CA TYR A 9 -3.54 -10.24 3.24
C TYR A 9 -3.31 -8.85 3.82
N LEU A 10 -3.68 -7.79 3.08
CA LEU A 10 -3.54 -6.41 3.55
C LEU A 10 -4.30 -6.21 4.87
N LYS A 11 -5.46 -6.83 5.02
CA LYS A 11 -6.23 -6.74 6.27
C LYS A 11 -5.45 -7.29 7.48
N THR A 12 -4.57 -8.25 7.28
CA THR A 12 -3.73 -8.77 8.36
C THR A 12 -2.65 -7.78 8.80
N LEU A 13 -2.21 -6.90 7.90
CA LEU A 13 -1.18 -5.89 8.19
C LEU A 13 -1.77 -4.64 8.82
N LYS A 14 -3.03 -4.36 8.58
CA LYS A 14 -3.67 -3.08 8.91
C LYS A 14 -3.61 -2.71 10.39
N PRO A 15 -3.90 -3.60 11.37
CA PRO A 15 -3.89 -3.20 12.77
C PRO A 15 -2.56 -2.63 13.26
N LYS A 16 -1.44 -3.23 12.85
CA LYS A 16 -0.10 -2.74 13.22
C LYS A 16 0.17 -1.37 12.58
N LEU A 17 -0.22 -1.21 11.31
CA LEU A 17 0.01 0.02 10.58
C LEU A 17 -0.81 1.17 11.17
N GLU A 18 -2.05 0.92 11.57
CA GLU A 18 -2.89 1.93 12.20
C GLU A 18 -2.28 2.44 13.50
N LYS A 19 -1.71 1.55 14.30
CA LYS A 19 -1.02 1.94 15.56
C LYS A 19 0.15 2.87 15.30
N GLU A 20 0.79 2.74 14.16
CA GLU A 20 1.95 3.55 13.80
C GLU A 20 1.58 4.84 13.07
N GLY A 21 0.31 5.06 12.77
CA GLY A 21 -0.17 6.28 12.14
C GLY A 21 -0.36 6.19 10.63
N ILE A 22 -0.44 4.98 10.09
CA ILE A 22 -0.83 4.75 8.69
C ILE A 22 -2.30 4.35 8.71
N VAL A 23 -3.17 5.24 8.23
CA VAL A 23 -4.61 5.13 8.44
C VAL A 23 -5.38 4.49 7.30
N SER A 24 -4.77 4.37 6.13
CA SER A 24 -5.40 3.72 4.99
C SER A 24 -4.43 2.74 4.35
N LEU A 25 -4.96 1.63 3.89
CA LEU A 25 -4.21 0.60 3.18
C LEU A 25 -5.13 -0.01 2.14
N GLY A 26 -4.70 -0.09 0.90
CA GLY A 26 -5.52 -0.61 -0.17
C GLY A 26 -4.74 -1.01 -1.40
N LEU A 27 -5.48 -1.57 -2.34
CA LEU A 27 -4.98 -2.04 -3.63
C LEU A 27 -5.51 -1.12 -4.72
N PHE A 28 -4.64 -0.70 -5.65
CA PHE A 28 -5.09 0.05 -6.81
C PHE A 28 -4.42 -0.49 -8.08
N GLY A 29 -4.67 0.16 -9.21
CA GLY A 29 -4.07 -0.23 -10.49
C GLY A 29 -4.68 -1.49 -11.07
N SER A 30 -3.88 -2.26 -11.83
CA SER A 30 -4.37 -3.38 -12.63
C SER A 30 -5.01 -4.48 -11.80
N PHE A 31 -4.50 -4.78 -10.61
CA PHE A 31 -5.13 -5.78 -9.75
C PHE A 31 -6.47 -5.31 -9.18
N ALA A 32 -6.59 -4.02 -8.85
CA ALA A 32 -7.85 -3.48 -8.34
C ALA A 32 -8.95 -3.43 -9.42
N THR A 33 -8.57 -3.22 -10.67
CA THR A 33 -9.50 -3.14 -11.80
C THR A 33 -9.66 -4.48 -12.53
N GLU A 34 -9.04 -5.54 -12.01
CA GLU A 34 -9.08 -6.89 -12.58
C GLU A 34 -8.51 -7.00 -13.99
N GLN A 35 -7.56 -6.11 -14.31
CA GLN A 35 -6.86 -6.10 -15.60
C GLN A 35 -5.43 -6.65 -15.49
N ALA A 36 -5.06 -7.20 -14.33
CA ALA A 36 -3.72 -7.72 -14.10
C ALA A 36 -3.47 -9.00 -14.89
N ASP A 37 -2.22 -9.14 -15.32
CA ASP A 37 -1.72 -10.36 -15.97
C ASP A 37 -0.47 -10.88 -15.25
N ALA A 38 0.20 -11.86 -15.85
CA ALA A 38 1.38 -12.49 -15.26
C ALA A 38 2.55 -11.53 -15.05
N SER A 39 2.60 -10.41 -15.77
CA SER A 39 3.67 -9.42 -15.67
C SER A 39 3.32 -8.21 -14.82
N SER A 40 2.09 -8.13 -14.31
CA SER A 40 1.64 -6.97 -13.55
C SER A 40 2.30 -6.87 -12.19
N ASP A 41 2.71 -5.64 -11.80
CA ASP A 41 3.15 -5.34 -10.44
C ASP A 41 1.93 -5.16 -9.53
N ILE A 42 2.14 -5.30 -8.22
CA ILE A 42 1.10 -5.03 -7.23
C ILE A 42 1.23 -3.56 -6.81
N ASP A 43 0.18 -2.78 -7.00
CA ASP A 43 0.15 -1.36 -6.67
C ASP A 43 -0.62 -1.15 -5.37
N ILE A 44 0.08 -0.69 -4.34
CA ILE A 44 -0.47 -0.52 -2.99
C ILE A 44 -0.59 0.98 -2.69
N VAL A 45 -1.70 1.35 -2.09
CA VAL A 45 -1.92 2.72 -1.61
C VAL A 45 -1.96 2.71 -0.08
N ILE A 46 -1.29 3.68 0.51
CA ILE A 46 -1.32 3.93 1.95
C ILE A 46 -1.66 5.40 2.19
N GLU A 47 -1.95 5.73 3.44
CA GLU A 47 -2.09 7.13 3.84
C GLU A 47 -1.35 7.33 5.17
N THR A 48 -0.23 8.05 5.12
CA THR A 48 0.51 8.42 6.31
C THR A 48 -0.12 9.65 6.96
N THR A 49 0.13 9.83 8.26
CA THR A 49 -0.36 10.95 9.04
C THR A 49 0.81 11.69 9.67
N ASP A 50 0.53 12.87 10.24
CA ASP A 50 1.53 13.62 10.98
C ASP A 50 2.11 12.81 12.15
N GLN A 51 1.27 11.99 12.79
CA GLN A 51 1.71 11.08 13.84
C GLN A 51 2.80 10.13 13.35
N PHE A 52 2.61 9.55 12.18
CA PHE A 52 3.60 8.66 11.58
C PHE A 52 4.88 9.41 11.25
N ILE A 53 4.75 10.58 10.62
CA ILE A 53 5.90 11.38 10.17
C ILE A 53 6.71 11.90 11.35
N GLN A 54 6.05 12.21 12.48
CA GLN A 54 6.75 12.64 13.70
C GLN A 54 7.51 11.49 14.36
N LYS A 55 6.95 10.29 14.32
CA LYS A 55 7.57 9.10 14.90
C LYS A 55 8.72 8.56 14.04
N TYR A 56 8.54 8.56 12.73
CA TYR A 56 9.51 8.05 11.77
C TYR A 56 9.96 9.18 10.85
N ARG A 57 11.10 9.79 11.14
CA ARG A 57 11.60 10.93 10.38
C ARG A 57 12.62 10.50 9.33
N GLY A 58 12.56 11.13 8.15
CA GLY A 58 13.52 10.93 7.07
C GLY A 58 13.63 9.48 6.64
N TRP A 59 14.83 8.95 6.70
CA TRP A 59 15.11 7.59 6.29
C TRP A 59 14.33 6.52 7.03
N SER A 60 14.00 6.75 8.32
CA SER A 60 13.28 5.76 9.11
C SER A 60 11.84 5.59 8.65
N ALA A 61 11.20 6.62 8.15
CA ALA A 61 9.86 6.51 7.55
C ALA A 61 9.90 5.62 6.31
N PHE A 62 10.87 5.86 5.44
CA PHE A 62 11.05 5.06 4.23
C PHE A 62 11.34 3.61 4.57
N ALA A 63 12.25 3.38 5.53
CA ALA A 63 12.62 2.04 5.96
C ALA A 63 11.44 1.28 6.55
N PHE A 64 10.59 1.95 7.35
CA PHE A 64 9.40 1.32 7.92
C PHE A 64 8.44 0.85 6.83
N ILE A 65 8.14 1.71 5.87
CA ILE A 65 7.22 1.39 4.77
C ILE A 65 7.80 0.22 3.95
N ASP A 66 9.09 0.26 3.67
CA ASP A 66 9.76 -0.79 2.90
C ASP A 66 9.71 -2.14 3.61
N GLU A 67 10.08 -2.18 4.90
CA GLU A 67 10.17 -3.42 5.66
C GLU A 67 8.80 -3.98 6.07
N GLU A 68 7.88 -3.13 6.49
CA GLU A 68 6.63 -3.54 7.09
C GLU A 68 5.48 -3.67 6.09
N ILE A 69 5.64 -3.13 4.90
CA ILE A 69 4.59 -3.18 3.88
C ILE A 69 5.12 -3.83 2.59
N ARG A 70 6.04 -3.16 1.90
CA ARG A 70 6.48 -3.58 0.58
C ARG A 70 7.08 -4.98 0.58
N LYS A 71 8.08 -5.23 1.42
CA LYS A 71 8.76 -6.53 1.46
C LYS A 71 7.85 -7.67 1.89
N LYS A 72 6.97 -7.42 2.85
CA LYS A 72 6.03 -8.44 3.30
C LYS A 72 5.09 -8.89 2.19
N ILE A 73 4.60 -7.94 1.40
CA ILE A 73 3.71 -8.25 0.29
C ILE A 73 4.48 -8.93 -0.84
N GLU A 74 5.69 -8.45 -1.15
CA GLU A 74 6.54 -9.08 -2.18
C GLU A 74 6.86 -10.53 -1.84
N GLU A 75 7.20 -10.79 -0.60
CA GLU A 75 7.50 -12.16 -0.14
C GLU A 75 6.28 -13.07 -0.18
N LYS A 76 5.11 -12.54 0.14
CA LYS A 76 3.87 -13.31 0.15
C LYS A 76 3.43 -13.71 -1.26
N PHE A 77 3.52 -12.79 -2.21
CA PHE A 77 2.95 -12.99 -3.54
C PHE A 77 4.00 -13.17 -4.64
N HIS A 78 5.27 -13.00 -4.33
CA HIS A 78 6.39 -13.15 -5.28
C HIS A 78 6.24 -12.24 -6.49
N ARG A 79 5.84 -10.99 -6.24
CA ARG A 79 5.70 -9.95 -7.26
C ARG A 79 6.25 -8.64 -6.75
N LYS A 80 6.73 -7.82 -7.67
CA LYS A 80 7.18 -6.46 -7.36
C LYS A 80 6.00 -5.64 -6.83
N VAL A 81 6.25 -4.84 -5.81
CA VAL A 81 5.25 -3.98 -5.17
C VAL A 81 5.68 -2.53 -5.27
N ASP A 82 4.77 -1.69 -5.76
CA ASP A 82 4.90 -0.24 -5.75
C ASP A 82 3.95 0.35 -4.72
N ILE A 83 4.41 1.36 -3.98
CA ILE A 83 3.61 1.96 -2.92
C ILE A 83 3.41 3.45 -3.20
N PHE A 84 2.16 3.89 -3.11
CA PHE A 84 1.78 5.29 -3.25
C PHE A 84 1.15 5.79 -1.95
N ASP A 85 1.58 6.96 -1.48
CA ASP A 85 1.04 7.59 -0.27
C ASP A 85 0.05 8.68 -0.65
N LEU A 86 -1.19 8.53 -0.22
CA LEU A 86 -2.25 9.52 -0.47
C LEU A 86 -1.98 10.87 0.18
N ASN A 87 -1.10 10.91 1.18
CA ASN A 87 -0.69 12.17 1.82
C ASN A 87 0.30 12.97 0.96
N SER A 88 0.66 12.49 -0.22
CA SER A 88 1.55 13.20 -1.13
C SER A 88 0.73 14.12 -2.05
N ASN A 89 1.36 15.23 -2.50
CA ASN A 89 0.77 16.16 -3.46
C ASN A 89 1.04 15.69 -4.90
N SER A 90 0.36 14.65 -5.32
CA SER A 90 0.53 14.11 -6.67
C SER A 90 -0.74 14.31 -7.51
N PRO A 91 -0.60 14.66 -8.80
CA PRO A 91 -1.76 14.73 -9.70
C PRO A 91 -2.42 13.36 -9.92
N LEU A 92 -1.71 12.27 -9.63
CA LEU A 92 -2.25 10.91 -9.74
C LEU A 92 -3.23 10.57 -8.62
N LYS A 93 -3.26 11.35 -7.53
CA LYS A 93 -4.07 11.07 -6.35
C LYS A 93 -5.56 10.88 -6.69
N LYS A 94 -6.13 11.79 -7.48
CA LYS A 94 -7.55 11.73 -7.85
C LYS A 94 -7.87 10.46 -8.66
N LYS A 95 -6.99 10.09 -9.57
CA LYS A 95 -7.17 8.89 -10.38
C LYS A 95 -7.10 7.64 -9.51
N ILE A 96 -6.13 7.58 -8.61
CA ILE A 96 -5.94 6.45 -7.72
C ILE A 96 -7.13 6.28 -6.78
N GLU A 97 -7.63 7.37 -6.20
CA GLU A 97 -8.76 7.34 -5.26
C GLU A 97 -10.02 6.70 -5.85
N LYS A 98 -10.22 6.80 -7.16
CA LYS A 98 -11.39 6.22 -7.83
C LYS A 98 -11.30 4.70 -7.97
N GLU A 99 -10.10 4.13 -7.89
CA GLU A 99 -9.86 2.72 -8.19
C GLU A 99 -9.47 1.90 -6.95
N ILE A 100 -9.40 2.52 -5.77
CA ILE A 100 -8.89 1.84 -4.58
C ILE A 100 -9.84 0.77 -4.06
N CYS A 101 -9.30 -0.43 -3.82
CA CYS A 101 -9.95 -1.47 -3.03
C CYS A 101 -9.32 -1.42 -1.63
N TYR A 102 -9.99 -0.80 -0.69
CA TYR A 102 -9.48 -0.66 0.68
C TYR A 102 -9.54 -1.99 1.45
N ALA A 103 -8.50 -2.18 2.24
CA ALA A 103 -8.46 -3.30 3.17
C ALA A 103 -9.22 -2.99 4.45
#